data_775eefc72f3f4fb0fa9512927e5c2f26
#
_entry.id   775eefc72f3f4fb0fa9512927e5c2f26
#
_cell.length_a   1.000
_cell.length_b   1.000
_cell.length_c   1.000
_cell.angle_alpha   90.00
_cell.angle_beta   90.00
_cell.angle_gamma   90.00
#
_symmetry.space_group_name_H-M   'P 1'
#
loop_
_entity.id
_entity.type
_entity.pdbx_description
1 polymer ?
#
loop_
_entity_poly.entity_id
_entity_poly.type
_entity_poly.pdbx_seq_one_letter_code
_entity_poly.pdbx_strand_id
1 'polypeptide(L)'
;MNVVCTTLNAKYIHMNLAIRYLKAYAQPEFDVKLVEYTIKDPAMNIVADLYQQQPDVVGFSCYIWNIEETIKVVKMLKKVAPDVTVVVGGPEVSYDVREWMERVPEFDFIVIGEGEETFKQLLFALNGDGNVSDVAGLAFRDGDRIVVNPQRNKIRLADMPSPFRFPEDLPHLPNRIVYVET
;
A
#
# COMPACT_ATOMS: atom_id res chain seq x y z
N MET A 1 8.43 -13.99 -0.65
CA MET A 1 8.35 -12.52 -0.54
C MET A 1 7.45 -12.16 0.63
N ASN A 2 7.94 -11.36 1.58
CA ASN A 2 7.21 -10.92 2.77
C ASN A 2 6.57 -9.54 2.49
N VAL A 3 5.24 -9.48 2.44
CA VAL A 3 4.49 -8.29 2.03
C VAL A 3 3.72 -7.74 3.23
N VAL A 4 3.91 -6.46 3.53
CA VAL A 4 3.17 -5.75 4.58
C VAL A 4 2.39 -4.60 3.94
N CYS A 5 1.07 -4.56 4.15
CA CYS A 5 0.25 -3.38 3.82
C CYS A 5 -0.10 -2.63 5.10
N THR A 6 0.08 -1.32 5.05
CA THR A 6 -0.09 -0.46 6.22
C THR A 6 -0.79 0.85 5.88
N THR A 7 -1.27 1.51 6.90
CA THR A 7 -1.83 2.86 6.86
C THR A 7 -1.66 3.55 8.20
N LEU A 8 -1.63 4.86 8.18
CA LEU A 8 -1.72 5.70 9.38
C LEU A 8 -3.14 6.29 9.45
N ASN A 9 -4.00 5.66 10.26
CA ASN A 9 -5.38 6.12 10.44
C ASN A 9 -5.44 7.45 11.20
N ALA A 10 -6.44 8.27 10.92
CA ALA A 10 -6.68 9.51 11.69
C ALA A 10 -6.96 9.24 13.18
N LYS A 11 -7.63 8.11 13.46
CA LYS A 11 -7.91 7.61 14.81
C LYS A 11 -7.86 6.09 14.84
N TYR A 12 -7.53 5.53 16.00
CA TYR A 12 -7.49 4.10 16.25
C TYR A 12 -8.78 3.33 15.90
N ILE A 13 -9.95 3.97 16.06
CA ILE A 13 -11.25 3.32 15.82
C ILE A 13 -11.55 2.99 14.35
N HIS A 14 -10.80 3.56 13.40
CA HIS A 14 -11.00 3.29 11.98
C HIS A 14 -10.30 2.01 11.55
N MET A 15 -10.99 1.18 10.78
CA MET A 15 -10.39 0.08 10.02
C MET A 15 -10.21 0.51 8.57
N ASN A 16 -9.00 0.43 8.06
CA ASN A 16 -8.75 0.83 6.68
C ASN A 16 -9.25 -0.25 5.71
N LEU A 17 -10.20 0.12 4.88
CA LEU A 17 -10.83 -0.78 3.92
C LEU A 17 -9.87 -1.11 2.75
N ALA A 18 -9.12 -0.13 2.25
CA ALA A 18 -8.28 -0.28 1.08
C ALA A 18 -7.21 -1.38 1.27
N ILE A 19 -6.45 -1.37 2.39
CA ILE A 19 -5.43 -2.41 2.61
C ILE A 19 -6.04 -3.81 2.79
N ARG A 20 -7.29 -3.91 3.24
CA ARG A 20 -8.02 -5.18 3.33
C ARG A 20 -8.44 -5.70 1.97
N TYR A 21 -8.87 -4.83 1.07
CA TYR A 21 -9.12 -5.20 -0.32
C TYR A 21 -7.85 -5.65 -1.02
N LEU A 22 -6.73 -4.94 -0.84
CA LEU A 22 -5.43 -5.35 -1.40
C LEU A 22 -5.07 -6.76 -0.93
N LYS A 23 -5.16 -7.05 0.38
CA LYS A 23 -4.93 -8.39 0.92
C LYS A 23 -5.88 -9.42 0.34
N ALA A 24 -7.19 -9.12 0.34
CA ALA A 24 -8.21 -10.05 -0.13
C ALA A 24 -8.03 -10.41 -1.61
N TYR A 25 -7.62 -9.44 -2.42
CA TYR A 25 -7.42 -9.61 -3.85
C TYR A 25 -6.09 -10.31 -4.19
N ALA A 26 -5.03 -10.06 -3.40
CA ALA A 26 -3.73 -10.71 -3.59
C ALA A 26 -3.75 -12.21 -3.23
N GLN A 27 -4.66 -12.62 -2.36
CA GLN A 27 -4.82 -14.05 -1.99
C GLN A 27 -5.47 -14.87 -3.13
N PRO A 28 -5.17 -16.17 -3.23
CA PRO A 28 -4.28 -16.94 -2.32
C PRO A 28 -2.80 -16.86 -2.69
N GLU A 29 -2.40 -16.18 -3.76
CA GLU A 29 -1.05 -16.22 -4.32
C GLU A 29 -0.01 -15.55 -3.40
N PHE A 30 -0.44 -14.51 -2.68
CA PHE A 30 0.43 -13.78 -1.75
C PHE A 30 -0.20 -13.68 -0.37
N ASP A 31 0.60 -14.00 0.66
CA ASP A 31 0.22 -13.72 2.05
C ASP A 31 0.63 -12.28 2.39
N VAL A 32 -0.37 -11.41 2.53
CA VAL A 32 -0.19 -9.99 2.84
C VAL A 32 -0.54 -9.76 4.31
N LYS A 33 0.42 -9.30 5.08
CA LYS A 33 0.20 -8.87 6.48
C LYS A 33 -0.39 -7.48 6.50
N LEU A 34 -1.36 -7.25 7.39
CA LEU A 34 -1.94 -5.93 7.62
C LEU A 34 -1.47 -5.38 8.96
N VAL A 35 -0.97 -4.15 8.95
CA VAL A 35 -0.61 -3.42 10.17
C VAL A 35 -1.18 -2.01 10.10
N GLU A 36 -1.94 -1.63 11.10
CA GLU A 36 -2.54 -0.29 11.16
C GLU A 36 -1.95 0.52 12.31
N TYR A 37 -1.52 1.70 11.98
CA TYR A 37 -1.06 2.73 12.93
C TYR A 37 -2.03 3.91 12.93
N THR A 38 -1.73 4.91 13.73
CA THR A 38 -2.40 6.21 13.71
C THR A 38 -1.39 7.32 13.40
N ILE A 39 -1.89 8.45 12.90
CA ILE A 39 -1.05 9.65 12.69
C ILE A 39 -0.43 10.21 14.00
N LYS A 40 -0.86 9.69 15.17
CA LYS A 40 -0.32 10.09 16.48
C LYS A 40 0.81 9.17 16.95
N ASP A 41 0.99 8.02 16.31
CA ASP A 41 2.06 7.10 16.67
C ASP A 41 3.40 7.70 16.22
N PRO A 42 4.43 7.70 17.08
CA PRO A 42 5.73 8.22 16.70
C PRO A 42 6.31 7.47 15.49
N ALA A 43 6.75 8.19 14.47
CA ALA A 43 7.30 7.60 13.26
C ALA A 43 8.43 6.59 13.53
N MET A 44 9.26 6.85 14.55
CA MET A 44 10.32 5.94 14.99
C MET A 44 9.77 4.57 15.42
N ASN A 45 8.64 4.55 16.14
CA ASN A 45 8.03 3.29 16.60
C ASN A 45 7.44 2.51 15.44
N ILE A 46 6.81 3.22 14.48
CA ILE A 46 6.28 2.61 13.25
C ILE A 46 7.41 1.97 12.45
N VAL A 47 8.52 2.70 12.26
CA VAL A 47 9.69 2.19 11.54
C VAL A 47 10.30 0.98 12.24
N ALA A 48 10.44 1.03 13.57
CA ALA A 48 10.98 -0.09 14.36
C ALA A 48 10.12 -1.36 14.22
N ASP A 49 8.80 -1.21 14.29
CA ASP A 49 7.86 -2.32 14.13
C ASP A 49 7.88 -2.90 12.70
N LEU A 50 7.83 -2.05 11.68
CA LEU A 50 7.95 -2.48 10.28
C LEU A 50 9.29 -3.18 10.02
N TYR A 51 10.40 -2.63 10.53
CA TYR A 51 11.74 -3.22 10.38
C TYR A 51 11.84 -4.61 11.00
N GLN A 52 11.24 -4.82 12.19
CA GLN A 52 11.23 -6.13 12.86
C GLN A 52 10.48 -7.19 12.06
N GLN A 53 9.54 -6.79 11.24
CA GLN A 53 8.79 -7.71 10.37
C GLN A 53 9.59 -8.17 9.14
N GLN A 54 10.74 -7.55 8.87
CA GLN A 54 11.62 -7.86 7.73
C GLN A 54 10.86 -7.94 6.38
N PRO A 55 10.10 -6.90 6.01
CA PRO A 55 9.35 -6.91 4.76
C PRO A 55 10.26 -6.79 3.55
N ASP A 56 9.92 -7.50 2.47
CA ASP A 56 10.46 -7.25 1.13
C ASP A 56 9.72 -6.07 0.47
N VAL A 57 8.41 -5.98 0.73
CA VAL A 57 7.51 -4.94 0.19
C VAL A 57 6.68 -4.35 1.31
N VAL A 58 6.60 -3.01 1.38
CA VAL A 58 5.67 -2.28 2.24
C VAL A 58 4.77 -1.40 1.41
N GLY A 59 3.46 -1.69 1.44
CA GLY A 59 2.41 -0.90 0.80
C GLY A 59 1.77 0.08 1.78
N PHE A 60 1.72 1.37 1.42
CA PHE A 60 1.08 2.42 2.23
C PHE A 60 -0.18 2.95 1.56
N SER A 61 -1.28 3.01 2.30
CA SER A 61 -2.50 3.69 1.86
C SER A 61 -2.46 5.17 2.27
N CYS A 62 -2.42 6.05 1.26
CA CYS A 62 -2.16 7.49 1.38
C CYS A 62 -3.42 8.33 1.17
N TYR A 63 -3.70 9.17 2.16
CA TYR A 63 -4.80 10.13 2.18
C TYR A 63 -4.28 11.51 2.61
N ILE A 64 -5.06 12.55 2.37
CA ILE A 64 -4.71 13.94 2.71
C ILE A 64 -4.31 14.12 4.20
N TRP A 65 -4.88 13.32 5.11
CA TRP A 65 -4.60 13.44 6.53
C TRP A 65 -3.36 12.67 7.02
N ASN A 66 -2.82 11.75 6.22
CA ASN A 66 -1.69 10.92 6.65
C ASN A 66 -0.44 11.03 5.77
N ILE A 67 -0.53 11.71 4.64
CA ILE A 67 0.57 11.70 3.65
C ILE A 67 1.88 12.25 4.23
N GLU A 68 1.85 13.32 4.99
CA GLU A 68 3.07 13.93 5.55
C GLU A 68 3.74 13.00 6.61
N GLU A 69 2.94 12.34 7.45
CA GLU A 69 3.48 11.36 8.40
C GLU A 69 3.96 10.08 7.69
N THR A 70 3.25 9.64 6.64
CA THR A 70 3.68 8.52 5.80
C THR A 70 5.04 8.81 5.15
N ILE A 71 5.26 10.02 4.60
CA ILE A 71 6.55 10.42 4.03
C ILE A 71 7.66 10.35 5.07
N LYS A 72 7.42 10.82 6.30
CA LYS A 72 8.42 10.73 7.39
C LYS A 72 8.79 9.27 7.68
N VAL A 73 7.79 8.39 7.81
CA VAL A 73 8.00 6.96 8.04
C VAL A 73 8.79 6.33 6.90
N VAL A 74 8.40 6.58 5.65
CA VAL A 74 9.07 6.03 4.46
C VAL A 74 10.52 6.48 4.38
N LYS A 75 10.80 7.77 4.56
CA LYS A 75 12.17 8.30 4.55
C LYS A 75 13.05 7.69 5.64
N MET A 76 12.49 7.43 6.82
CA MET A 76 13.21 6.78 7.91
C MET A 76 13.38 5.28 7.63
N LEU A 77 12.38 4.61 7.10
CA LEU A 77 12.42 3.18 6.76
C LEU A 77 13.50 2.92 5.71
N LYS A 78 13.56 3.71 4.64
CA LYS A 78 14.59 3.60 3.59
C LYS A 78 16.01 3.84 4.12
N LYS A 79 16.20 4.57 5.21
CA LYS A 79 17.52 4.73 5.85
C LYS A 79 17.99 3.49 6.58
N VAL A 80 17.08 2.74 7.20
CA VAL A 80 17.43 1.54 8.00
C VAL A 80 17.27 0.24 7.22
N ALA A 81 16.44 0.25 6.18
CA ALA A 81 16.17 -0.86 5.27
C ALA A 81 16.13 -0.36 3.82
N PRO A 82 17.27 -0.02 3.21
CA PRO A 82 17.33 0.59 1.88
C PRO A 82 16.77 -0.33 0.78
N ASP A 83 16.85 -1.64 0.96
CA ASP A 83 16.43 -2.65 -0.01
C ASP A 83 14.92 -2.93 0.02
N VAL A 84 14.20 -2.43 1.03
CA VAL A 84 12.75 -2.58 1.11
C VAL A 84 12.07 -1.86 -0.04
N THR A 85 11.20 -2.54 -0.77
CA THR A 85 10.37 -1.93 -1.80
C THR A 85 9.20 -1.18 -1.17
N VAL A 86 9.10 0.13 -1.43
CA VAL A 86 8.01 0.98 -0.95
C VAL A 86 7.00 1.23 -2.06
N VAL A 87 5.77 0.79 -1.82
CA VAL A 87 4.61 0.99 -2.70
C VAL A 87 3.64 1.93 -2.01
N VAL A 88 3.22 2.99 -2.68
CA VAL A 88 2.17 3.88 -2.16
C VAL A 88 0.98 3.89 -3.10
N GLY A 89 -0.21 4.10 -2.55
CA GLY A 89 -1.45 4.21 -3.29
C GLY A 89 -2.50 4.98 -2.51
N GLY A 90 -3.64 5.22 -3.12
CA GLY A 90 -4.74 5.95 -2.50
C GLY A 90 -4.98 7.33 -3.14
N PRO A 91 -6.05 8.02 -2.73
CA PRO A 91 -6.52 9.22 -3.42
C PRO A 91 -5.51 10.36 -3.42
N GLU A 92 -4.67 10.48 -2.39
CA GLU A 92 -3.71 11.60 -2.30
C GLU A 92 -2.59 11.51 -3.33
N VAL A 93 -2.12 10.31 -3.65
CA VAL A 93 -0.97 10.11 -4.55
C VAL A 93 -1.36 9.68 -5.96
N SER A 94 -2.66 9.44 -6.22
CA SER A 94 -3.16 9.02 -7.54
C SER A 94 -3.25 10.16 -8.56
N TYR A 95 -3.20 11.40 -8.09
CA TYR A 95 -3.11 12.60 -8.91
C TYR A 95 -1.68 13.13 -8.87
N ASP A 96 -1.26 13.86 -9.90
CA ASP A 96 0.08 14.46 -9.99
C ASP A 96 1.24 13.49 -9.68
N VAL A 97 1.10 12.26 -10.13
CA VAL A 97 1.96 11.11 -9.81
C VAL A 97 3.44 11.40 -10.06
N ARG A 98 3.77 12.14 -11.14
CA ARG A 98 5.16 12.52 -11.43
C ARG A 98 5.71 13.45 -10.38
N GLU A 99 4.93 14.45 -9.95
CA GLU A 99 5.32 15.38 -8.90
C GLU A 99 5.59 14.66 -7.58
N TRP A 100 4.71 13.71 -7.22
CA TRP A 100 4.93 12.88 -6.02
C TRP A 100 6.22 12.06 -6.09
N MET A 101 6.49 11.43 -7.22
CA MET A 101 7.73 10.67 -7.38
C MET A 101 8.97 11.57 -7.38
N GLU A 102 8.91 12.78 -7.94
CA GLU A 102 10.01 13.75 -7.88
C GLU A 102 10.23 14.26 -6.46
N ARG A 103 9.15 14.60 -5.74
CA ARG A 103 9.18 15.13 -4.36
C ARG A 103 9.68 14.12 -3.35
N VAL A 104 9.34 12.83 -3.53
CA VAL A 104 9.66 11.74 -2.60
C VAL A 104 10.37 10.60 -3.34
N PRO A 105 11.70 10.71 -3.51
CA PRO A 105 12.49 9.69 -4.20
C PRO A 105 12.42 8.30 -3.57
N GLU A 106 12.03 8.22 -2.30
CA GLU A 106 11.88 6.99 -1.55
C GLU A 106 10.62 6.16 -1.90
N PHE A 107 9.71 6.72 -2.70
CA PHE A 107 8.61 5.97 -3.29
C PHE A 107 9.14 5.20 -4.52
N ASP A 108 9.17 3.88 -4.44
CA ASP A 108 9.61 3.04 -5.56
C ASP A 108 8.48 2.90 -6.59
N PHE A 109 7.24 2.71 -6.09
CA PHE A 109 6.04 2.54 -6.91
C PHE A 109 4.87 3.35 -6.40
N ILE A 110 4.07 3.89 -7.34
CA ILE A 110 2.75 4.48 -7.03
C ILE A 110 1.69 3.68 -7.78
N VAL A 111 0.72 3.17 -7.03
CA VAL A 111 -0.49 2.52 -7.56
C VAL A 111 -1.56 3.58 -7.77
N ILE A 112 -2.06 3.71 -9.00
CA ILE A 112 -2.94 4.79 -9.44
C ILE A 112 -4.40 4.29 -9.50
N GLY A 113 -5.31 4.98 -8.84
CA GLY A 113 -6.74 4.65 -8.84
C GLY A 113 -7.08 3.42 -8.01
N GLU A 114 -7.94 2.53 -8.54
CA GLU A 114 -8.27 1.25 -7.90
C GLU A 114 -7.03 0.35 -7.92
N GLY A 115 -6.59 -0.05 -6.73
CA GLY A 115 -5.25 -0.61 -6.54
C GLY A 115 -5.18 -2.12 -6.55
N GLU A 116 -6.27 -2.83 -6.43
CA GLU A 116 -6.31 -4.25 -6.06
C GLU A 116 -5.61 -5.14 -7.10
N GLU A 117 -6.03 -5.03 -8.35
CA GLU A 117 -5.43 -5.77 -9.47
C GLU A 117 -4.01 -5.29 -9.77
N THR A 118 -3.79 -3.95 -9.74
CA THR A 118 -2.48 -3.36 -9.99
C THR A 118 -1.46 -3.81 -8.96
N PHE A 119 -1.85 -3.80 -7.68
CA PHE A 119 -0.99 -4.26 -6.59
C PHE A 119 -0.65 -5.75 -6.73
N LYS A 120 -1.64 -6.61 -6.99
CA LYS A 120 -1.43 -8.04 -7.21
C LYS A 120 -0.46 -8.30 -8.39
N GLN A 121 -0.66 -7.63 -9.53
CA GLN A 121 0.22 -7.76 -10.68
C GLN A 121 1.64 -7.23 -10.40
N LEU A 122 1.75 -6.15 -9.63
CA LEU A 122 3.06 -5.67 -9.16
C LEU A 122 3.77 -6.73 -8.31
N LEU A 123 3.06 -7.39 -7.39
CA LEU A 123 3.65 -8.46 -6.57
C LEU A 123 4.15 -9.63 -7.43
N PHE A 124 3.42 -10.03 -8.48
CA PHE A 124 3.90 -11.02 -9.44
C PHE A 124 5.18 -10.54 -10.14
N ALA A 125 5.20 -9.31 -10.65
CA ALA A 125 6.37 -8.77 -11.33
C ALA A 125 7.61 -8.70 -10.40
N LEU A 126 7.42 -8.29 -9.15
CA LEU A 126 8.48 -8.25 -8.12
C LEU A 126 8.96 -9.65 -7.71
N ASN A 127 8.10 -10.66 -7.84
CA ASN A 127 8.44 -12.07 -7.57
C ASN A 127 9.11 -12.79 -8.76
N GLY A 128 9.29 -12.08 -9.89
CA GLY A 128 9.92 -12.62 -11.10
C GLY A 128 8.93 -13.16 -12.14
N ASP A 129 7.62 -13.02 -11.90
CA ASP A 129 6.55 -13.51 -12.79
C ASP A 129 5.92 -12.34 -13.58
N GLY A 130 6.72 -11.64 -14.40
CA GLY A 130 6.24 -10.55 -15.22
C GLY A 130 7.18 -9.34 -15.26
N ASN A 131 6.69 -8.25 -15.87
CA ASN A 131 7.44 -7.01 -15.97
C ASN A 131 6.61 -5.84 -15.45
N VAL A 132 7.21 -5.00 -14.61
CA VAL A 132 6.56 -3.81 -14.06
C VAL A 132 6.06 -2.85 -15.14
N SER A 133 6.68 -2.84 -16.32
CA SER A 133 6.26 -2.04 -17.48
C SER A 133 4.90 -2.46 -18.05
N ASP A 134 4.46 -3.70 -17.78
CA ASP A 134 3.19 -4.25 -18.28
C ASP A 134 2.05 -4.09 -17.28
N VAL A 135 2.35 -3.61 -16.07
CA VAL A 135 1.35 -3.45 -14.99
C VAL A 135 0.58 -2.16 -15.18
N ALA A 136 -0.66 -2.25 -15.68
CA ALA A 136 -1.51 -1.07 -15.86
C ALA A 136 -1.83 -0.38 -14.52
N GLY A 137 -1.92 0.95 -14.52
CA GLY A 137 -2.19 1.73 -13.32
C GLY A 137 -1.00 1.87 -12.36
N LEU A 138 0.22 1.65 -12.85
CA LEU A 138 1.45 1.72 -12.07
C LEU A 138 2.35 2.88 -12.54
N ALA A 139 2.95 3.59 -11.59
CA ALA A 139 4.10 4.45 -11.88
C ALA A 139 5.32 3.98 -11.08
N PHE A 140 6.51 4.09 -11.70
CA PHE A 140 7.78 3.62 -11.13
C PHE A 140 8.97 4.37 -11.71
N ARG A 141 10.17 4.12 -11.14
CA ARG A 141 11.45 4.61 -11.67
C ARG A 141 12.11 3.56 -12.54
N ASP A 142 12.55 3.99 -13.71
CA ASP A 142 13.45 3.24 -14.59
C ASP A 142 14.73 4.07 -14.78
N GLY A 143 15.73 3.79 -13.98
CA GLY A 143 16.89 4.67 -13.83
C GLY A 143 16.48 6.07 -13.37
N ASP A 144 16.86 7.11 -14.13
CA ASP A 144 16.50 8.49 -13.86
C ASP A 144 15.11 8.91 -14.39
N ARG A 145 14.38 7.99 -15.04
CA ARG A 145 13.09 8.28 -15.63
C ARG A 145 11.94 7.86 -14.73
N ILE A 146 10.90 8.68 -14.70
CA ILE A 146 9.61 8.30 -14.12
C ILE A 146 8.73 7.80 -15.25
N VAL A 147 8.37 6.52 -15.17
CA VAL A 147 7.46 5.84 -16.10
C VAL A 147 6.08 5.80 -15.46
N VAL A 148 5.06 6.14 -16.25
CA VAL A 148 3.66 6.02 -15.86
C VAL A 148 2.97 5.15 -16.89
N ASN A 149 2.58 3.96 -16.48
CA ASN A 149 1.90 2.99 -17.33
C ASN A 149 0.47 3.43 -17.68
N PRO A 150 -0.15 2.89 -18.73
CA PRO A 150 -1.55 3.15 -19.06
C PRO A 150 -2.48 2.92 -17.87
N GLN A 151 -3.52 3.75 -17.78
CA GLN A 151 -4.52 3.60 -16.72
C GLN A 151 -5.24 2.26 -16.84
N ARG A 152 -5.56 1.65 -15.70
CA ARG A 152 -6.36 0.43 -15.62
C ARG A 152 -7.84 0.73 -15.77
N ASN A 153 -8.57 -0.19 -16.40
CA ASN A 153 -10.03 -0.18 -16.35
C ASN A 153 -10.52 -0.54 -14.93
N LYS A 154 -11.64 0.04 -14.55
CA LYS A 154 -12.26 -0.24 -13.24
C LYS A 154 -12.61 -1.72 -13.10
N ILE A 155 -12.39 -2.25 -11.90
CA ILE A 155 -12.81 -3.61 -11.52
C ILE A 155 -14.32 -3.58 -11.26
N ARG A 156 -15.02 -4.62 -11.69
CA ARG A 156 -16.44 -4.74 -11.35
C ARG A 156 -16.55 -5.14 -9.88
N LEU A 157 -17.42 -4.46 -9.14
CA LEU A 157 -17.63 -4.74 -7.70
C LEU A 157 -18.01 -6.20 -7.45
N ALA A 158 -18.73 -6.85 -8.37
CA ALA A 158 -19.11 -8.26 -8.29
C ALA A 158 -17.90 -9.22 -8.30
N ASP A 159 -16.76 -8.80 -8.82
CA ASP A 159 -15.53 -9.60 -8.91
C ASP A 159 -14.59 -9.37 -7.70
N MET A 160 -14.97 -8.44 -6.82
CA MET A 160 -14.18 -8.09 -5.63
C MET A 160 -14.43 -9.08 -4.48
N PRO A 161 -13.39 -9.68 -3.91
CA PRO A 161 -13.54 -10.51 -2.72
C PRO A 161 -13.91 -9.66 -1.51
N SER A 162 -14.68 -10.23 -0.57
CA SER A 162 -15.00 -9.52 0.67
C SER A 162 -13.74 -9.15 1.45
N PRO A 163 -13.57 -7.89 1.89
CA PRO A 163 -12.43 -7.45 2.68
C PRO A 163 -12.50 -7.87 4.15
N PHE A 164 -13.66 -8.42 4.60
CA PHE A 164 -13.93 -8.80 5.99
C PHE A 164 -13.92 -10.32 6.22
N ARG A 165 -13.16 -11.05 5.43
CA ARG A 165 -13.07 -12.52 5.53
C ARG A 165 -11.93 -13.01 6.42
N PHE A 166 -11.18 -12.12 7.03
CA PHE A 166 -9.99 -12.45 7.80
C PHE A 166 -10.35 -12.71 9.27
N PRO A 167 -10.09 -13.93 9.80
CA PRO A 167 -10.38 -14.25 11.20
C PRO A 167 -9.67 -13.36 12.21
N GLU A 168 -8.49 -12.87 11.88
CA GLU A 168 -7.70 -11.96 12.71
C GLU A 168 -8.37 -10.59 12.95
N ASP A 169 -9.28 -10.17 12.08
CA ASP A 169 -10.03 -8.93 12.27
C ASP A 169 -11.20 -9.09 13.27
N LEU A 170 -11.73 -10.30 13.44
CA LEU A 170 -12.95 -10.54 14.22
C LEU A 170 -12.90 -10.02 15.67
N PRO A 171 -11.80 -10.20 16.43
CA PRO A 171 -11.71 -9.69 17.80
C PRO A 171 -11.73 -8.16 17.88
N HIS A 172 -11.41 -7.47 16.80
CA HIS A 172 -11.29 -6.01 16.76
C HIS A 172 -12.57 -5.32 16.29
N LEU A 173 -13.44 -6.00 15.53
CA LEU A 173 -14.67 -5.44 14.96
C LEU A 173 -15.59 -4.73 15.97
N PRO A 174 -15.84 -5.25 17.19
CA PRO A 174 -16.76 -4.61 18.13
C PRO A 174 -16.36 -3.20 18.58
N ASN A 175 -15.09 -2.85 18.45
CA ASN A 175 -14.53 -1.57 18.92
C ASN A 175 -14.03 -0.69 17.77
N ARG A 176 -14.45 -0.98 16.53
CA ARG A 176 -13.99 -0.28 15.32
C ARG A 176 -15.16 0.22 14.49
N ILE A 177 -14.91 1.28 13.74
CA ILE A 177 -15.80 1.73 12.66
C ILE A 177 -15.42 0.94 11.42
N VAL A 178 -16.38 0.15 10.95
CA VAL A 178 -16.25 -0.67 9.74
C VAL A 178 -16.89 0.06 8.58
N TYR A 179 -16.17 0.23 7.50
CA TYR A 179 -16.64 0.84 6.26
C TYR A 179 -17.10 -0.26 5.29
N VAL A 180 -18.14 0.02 4.53
CA VAL A 180 -18.63 -0.83 3.44
C VAL A 180 -18.81 0.01 2.19
N GLU A 181 -18.42 -0.55 1.06
CA GLU A 181 -18.71 -0.01 -0.27
C GLU A 181 -19.90 -0.77 -0.87
N THR A 182 -20.82 -0.04 -1.51
CA THR A 182 -22.04 -0.58 -2.13
C THR A 182 -22.10 -0.22 -3.60
#